data_8e3619a21ec835bf81bbe307a1095e99
#
_entry.id   8e3619a21ec835bf81bbe307a1095e99
#
_cell.length_a   1.000
_cell.length_b   1.000
_cell.length_c   1.000
_cell.angle_alpha   90.00
_cell.angle_beta   90.00
_cell.angle_gamma   90.00
#
_symmetry.space_group_name_H-M   'P 1'
#
loop_
_entity.id
_entity.type
_entity.pdbx_description
1 polymer ?
#
loop_
_entity_poly.entity_id
_entity_poly.type
_entity_poly.pdbx_seq_one_letter_code
_entity_poly.pdbx_strand_id
1 'polypeptide(L)'
;MIWEGKECLHLVLMKDPFERIANGKKVIEYRDRTDYWNRRLFGKDIKWIFFQYAYHKNPTHMVVECTKVEITDRWELHLGDIIHFENNHIDGLVCDSYKKWYESLSS
;
A
#
# COMPACT_ATOMS: atom_id res chain seq x y z
N MET A 1 -7.97 10.05 -0.73
CA MET A 1 -7.90 9.71 -2.16
C MET A 1 -8.97 8.68 -2.50
N ILE A 2 -9.69 8.85 -3.59
CA ILE A 2 -10.71 7.88 -4.04
C ILE A 2 -10.15 7.07 -5.19
N TRP A 3 -10.20 5.75 -5.05
CA TRP A 3 -9.84 4.80 -6.11
C TRP A 3 -11.02 3.85 -6.33
N GLU A 4 -11.61 3.88 -7.53
CA GLU A 4 -12.78 3.07 -7.90
C GLU A 4 -13.88 3.07 -6.81
N GLY A 5 -14.21 4.25 -6.30
CA GLY A 5 -15.23 4.42 -5.26
C GLY A 5 -14.77 4.08 -3.84
N LYS A 6 -13.52 3.67 -3.65
CA LYS A 6 -12.97 3.35 -2.34
C LYS A 6 -12.13 4.51 -1.81
N GLU A 7 -12.41 4.95 -0.60
CA GLU A 7 -11.57 5.95 0.07
C GLU A 7 -10.28 5.28 0.53
N CYS A 8 -9.15 5.70 -0.03
CA CYS A 8 -7.84 5.13 0.27
C CYS A 8 -6.94 6.12 0.98
N LEU A 9 -6.16 5.63 1.94
CA LEU A 9 -5.03 6.38 2.44
C LEU A 9 -3.93 6.35 1.38
N HIS A 10 -3.42 7.50 0.96
CA HIS A 10 -2.39 7.59 -0.07
C HIS A 10 -1.01 7.68 0.57
N LEU A 11 -0.15 6.71 0.29
CA LEU A 11 1.22 6.67 0.79
C LEU A 11 2.20 6.50 -0.37
N VAL A 12 3.27 7.29 -0.33
CA VAL A 12 4.36 7.20 -1.32
C VAL A 12 5.52 6.44 -0.69
N LEU A 13 6.03 5.44 -1.40
CA LEU A 13 7.14 4.61 -0.94
C LEU A 13 8.28 4.63 -1.98
N MET A 14 9.51 4.47 -1.47
CA MET A 14 10.66 4.19 -2.32
C MET A 14 10.62 2.72 -2.77
N LYS A 15 11.57 2.34 -3.62
CA LYS A 15 11.60 1.03 -4.27
C LYS A 15 11.58 -0.12 -3.26
N ASP A 16 12.50 -0.11 -2.30
CA ASP A 16 12.67 -1.26 -1.41
C ASP A 16 11.44 -1.56 -0.55
N PRO A 17 10.88 -0.61 0.21
CA PRO A 17 9.66 -0.88 0.96
C PRO A 17 8.46 -1.21 0.06
N PHE A 18 8.36 -0.59 -1.11
CA PHE A 18 7.29 -0.91 -2.07
C PHE A 18 7.36 -2.38 -2.51
N GLU A 19 8.55 -2.83 -2.93
CA GLU A 19 8.74 -4.20 -3.37
C GLU A 19 8.48 -5.21 -2.25
N ARG A 20 8.89 -4.90 -1.02
CA ARG A 20 8.69 -5.81 0.12
C ARG A 20 7.21 -5.99 0.46
N ILE A 21 6.40 -4.96 0.33
CA ILE A 21 4.95 -5.08 0.47
C ILE A 21 4.39 -5.88 -0.70
N ALA A 22 4.80 -5.55 -1.92
CA ALA A 22 4.30 -6.19 -3.13
C ALA A 22 4.57 -7.70 -3.15
N ASN A 23 5.69 -8.15 -2.61
CA ASN A 23 6.03 -9.57 -2.58
C ASN A 23 5.64 -10.29 -1.29
N GLY A 24 4.91 -9.63 -0.40
CA GLY A 24 4.40 -10.22 0.84
C GLY A 24 5.41 -10.34 1.98
N LYS A 25 6.62 -9.81 1.82
CA LYS A 25 7.65 -9.86 2.87
C LYS A 25 7.41 -8.85 3.97
N LYS A 26 6.68 -7.76 3.68
CA LYS A 26 6.33 -6.74 4.65
C LYS A 26 4.82 -6.67 4.77
N VAL A 27 4.30 -6.92 5.96
CA VAL A 27 2.85 -6.99 6.23
C VAL A 27 2.37 -5.90 7.18
N ILE A 28 3.26 -5.04 7.65
CA ILE A 28 2.92 -3.88 8.48
C ILE A 28 3.70 -2.67 7.97
N GLU A 29 2.99 -1.58 7.69
CA GLU A 29 3.60 -0.29 7.38
C GLU A 29 3.62 0.56 8.65
N TYR A 30 4.76 1.18 8.93
CA TYR A 30 4.96 1.99 10.13
C TYR A 30 5.04 3.47 9.78
N ARG A 31 4.45 4.30 10.62
CA ARG A 31 4.56 5.77 10.54
C ARG A 31 4.78 6.35 11.93
N ASP A 32 5.62 7.37 12.00
CA ASP A 32 5.92 8.03 13.27
C ASP A 32 4.69 8.76 13.81
N ARG A 33 4.64 8.91 15.14
CA ARG A 33 3.56 9.62 15.81
C ARG A 33 3.80 11.12 15.77
N THR A 34 3.88 11.68 14.57
CA THR A 34 3.99 13.12 14.34
C THR A 34 2.60 13.75 14.27
N ASP A 35 2.51 15.07 14.41
CA ASP A 35 1.24 15.78 14.24
C ASP A 35 0.62 15.53 12.87
N TYR A 36 1.47 15.44 11.83
CA TYR A 36 1.03 15.15 10.47
C TYR A 36 0.29 13.82 10.38
N TRP A 37 0.90 12.72 10.90
CA TRP A 37 0.28 11.39 10.84
C TRP A 37 -0.84 11.24 11.85
N ASN A 38 -0.73 11.85 13.03
CA ASN A 38 -1.81 11.83 14.01
C ASN A 38 -3.10 12.43 13.42
N ARG A 39 -3.02 13.54 12.72
CA ARG A 39 -4.16 14.16 12.06
C ARG A 39 -4.77 13.29 10.96
N ARG A 40 -3.94 12.54 10.25
CA ARG A 40 -4.40 11.72 9.13
C ARG A 40 -4.97 10.38 9.57
N LEU A 41 -4.61 9.90 10.74
CA LEU A 41 -4.91 8.54 11.18
C LEU A 41 -5.86 8.46 12.37
N PHE A 42 -5.85 9.43 13.29
CA PHE A 42 -6.74 9.41 14.44
C PHE A 42 -8.22 9.46 14.03
N GLY A 43 -9.00 8.51 14.57
CA GLY A 43 -10.44 8.46 14.33
C GLY A 43 -10.84 8.14 12.89
N LYS A 44 -9.90 7.69 12.08
CA LYS A 44 -10.17 7.32 10.68
C LYS A 44 -10.40 5.82 10.56
N ASP A 45 -11.41 5.44 9.79
CA ASP A 45 -11.67 4.05 9.43
C ASP A 45 -10.97 3.74 8.10
N ILE A 46 -9.70 3.36 8.20
CA ILE A 46 -8.87 3.10 7.03
C ILE A 46 -9.01 1.63 6.63
N LYS A 47 -9.58 1.38 5.46
CA LYS A 47 -9.80 0.03 4.92
C LYS A 47 -8.89 -0.30 3.76
N TRP A 48 -8.42 0.71 3.03
CA TRP A 48 -7.56 0.53 1.86
C TRP A 48 -6.45 1.57 1.85
N ILE A 49 -5.28 1.15 1.35
CA ILE A 49 -4.12 2.02 1.20
C ILE A 49 -3.70 1.98 -0.26
N PHE A 50 -3.55 3.15 -0.86
CA PHE A 50 -2.99 3.30 -2.19
C PHE A 50 -1.50 3.59 -2.04
N PHE A 51 -0.66 2.58 -2.30
CA PHE A 51 0.78 2.73 -2.28
C PHE A 51 1.28 3.14 -3.65
N GLN A 52 1.96 4.26 -3.72
CA GLN A 52 2.55 4.81 -4.92
C GLN A 52 4.06 4.65 -4.87
N TYR A 53 4.66 4.12 -5.96
CA TYR A 53 6.11 4.08 -6.07
C TYR A 53 6.63 5.45 -6.51
N ALA A 54 7.35 6.13 -5.63
CA ALA A 54 8.00 7.42 -5.88
C ALA A 54 7.07 8.47 -6.51
N TYR A 55 7.63 9.52 -7.08
CA TYR A 55 6.88 10.68 -7.62
C TYR A 55 7.00 10.75 -9.14
N HIS A 56 6.60 9.69 -9.83
CA HIS A 56 6.58 9.67 -11.30
C HIS A 56 5.23 10.17 -11.82
N LYS A 57 5.21 10.58 -13.08
CA LYS A 57 3.99 11.08 -13.73
C LYS A 57 2.90 10.01 -13.83
N ASN A 58 3.28 8.78 -14.12
CA ASN A 58 2.37 7.63 -14.16
C ASN A 58 3.00 6.51 -13.32
N PRO A 59 2.93 6.59 -11.99
CA PRO A 59 3.68 5.71 -11.13
C PRO A 59 3.13 4.30 -11.10
N THR A 60 4.04 3.34 -10.90
CA THR A 60 3.67 2.00 -10.45
C THR A 60 2.97 2.15 -9.10
N HIS A 61 1.87 1.46 -8.92
CA HIS A 61 1.09 1.56 -7.69
C HIS A 61 0.37 0.26 -7.37
N MET A 62 -0.07 0.14 -6.12
CA MET A 62 -0.90 -0.97 -5.69
C MET A 62 -1.91 -0.49 -4.66
N VAL A 63 -3.06 -1.13 -4.63
CA VAL A 63 -4.06 -0.91 -3.58
C VAL A 63 -4.09 -2.14 -2.71
N VAL A 64 -3.94 -1.95 -1.41
CA VAL A 64 -3.80 -3.02 -0.42
C VAL A 64 -4.85 -2.83 0.66
N GLU A 65 -5.46 -3.93 1.09
CA GLU A 65 -6.37 -3.90 2.23
C GLU A 65 -5.61 -3.52 3.50
N CYS A 66 -6.23 -2.65 4.30
CA CYS A 66 -5.77 -2.36 5.65
C CYS A 66 -6.73 -3.07 6.62
N THR A 67 -6.23 -4.09 7.29
CA THR A 67 -7.07 -4.91 8.17
C THR A 67 -7.21 -4.33 9.56
N LYS A 68 -6.25 -3.49 9.98
CA LYS A 68 -6.20 -2.96 11.33
C LYS A 68 -5.23 -1.79 11.39
N VAL A 69 -5.57 -0.78 12.18
CA VAL A 69 -4.68 0.33 12.51
C VAL A 69 -4.47 0.33 14.01
N GLU A 70 -3.21 0.26 14.47
CA GLU A 70 -2.85 0.30 15.87
C GLU A 70 -1.90 1.45 16.17
N ILE A 71 -1.97 1.95 17.38
CA ILE A 71 -1.02 2.90 17.97
C ILE A 71 -0.23 2.19 19.06
N THR A 72 1.07 2.19 18.90
CA THR A 72 2.02 1.75 19.93
C THR A 72 2.99 2.91 20.19
N ASP A 73 4.30 2.68 20.16
CA ASP A 73 5.28 3.75 20.09
C ASP A 73 5.26 4.49 18.73
N ARG A 74 4.60 3.91 17.74
CA ARG A 74 4.35 4.48 16.42
C ARG A 74 3.05 3.94 15.85
N TRP A 75 2.60 4.47 14.71
CA TRP A 75 1.44 3.97 13.99
C TRP A 75 1.79 2.67 13.25
N GLU A 76 0.93 1.68 13.35
CA GLU A 76 1.04 0.41 12.65
C GLU A 76 -0.17 0.20 11.76
N LEU A 77 0.07 0.12 10.47
CA LEU A 77 -0.95 -0.16 9.46
C LEU A 77 -0.80 -1.62 9.03
N HIS A 78 -1.71 -2.47 9.48
CA HIS A 78 -1.67 -3.90 9.19
C HIS A 78 -2.26 -4.17 7.82
N LEU A 79 -1.49 -4.85 6.97
CA LEU A 79 -1.79 -5.04 5.55
C LEU A 79 -2.38 -6.42 5.30
N GLY A 80 -3.44 -6.45 4.49
CA GLY A 80 -4.06 -7.67 4.01
C GLY A 80 -3.70 -7.92 2.55
N ASP A 81 -4.69 -8.29 1.75
CA ASP A 81 -4.48 -8.66 0.36
C ASP A 81 -4.24 -7.45 -0.55
N ILE A 82 -3.43 -7.65 -1.59
CA ILE A 82 -3.30 -6.68 -2.67
C ILE A 82 -4.51 -6.87 -3.57
N ILE A 83 -5.34 -5.83 -3.69
CA ILE A 83 -6.55 -5.89 -4.51
C ILE A 83 -6.36 -5.31 -5.91
N HIS A 84 -5.26 -4.57 -6.12
CA HIS A 84 -4.89 -4.04 -7.43
C HIS A 84 -3.40 -3.79 -7.48
N PHE A 85 -2.77 -4.08 -8.61
CA PHE A 85 -1.36 -3.80 -8.85
C PHE A 85 -1.16 -3.34 -10.29
N GLU A 86 -0.45 -2.23 -10.47
CA GLU A 86 -0.16 -1.70 -11.80
C GLU A 86 1.33 -1.37 -11.90
N ASN A 87 2.06 -2.16 -12.69
CA ASN A 87 3.50 -2.01 -12.86
C ASN A 87 3.80 -1.19 -14.12
N ASN A 88 3.95 0.12 -13.96
CA ASN A 88 4.10 1.04 -15.09
C ASN A 88 5.56 1.37 -15.43
N HIS A 89 6.45 1.39 -14.45
CA HIS A 89 7.80 1.96 -14.63
C HIS A 89 8.93 1.18 -13.98
N ILE A 90 8.66 0.09 -13.28
CA ILE A 90 9.71 -0.66 -12.60
C ILE A 90 9.98 -1.92 -13.39
N ASP A 91 11.08 -1.91 -14.17
CA ASP A 91 11.55 -3.09 -14.89
C ASP A 91 11.98 -4.16 -13.88
N GLY A 92 11.53 -5.38 -14.09
CA GLY A 92 11.91 -6.50 -13.24
C GLY A 92 11.24 -6.56 -11.88
N LEU A 93 10.28 -5.67 -11.57
CA LEU A 93 9.47 -5.79 -10.36
C LEU A 93 8.47 -6.94 -10.55
N VAL A 94 8.90 -8.12 -10.13
CA VAL A 94 8.07 -9.32 -10.18
C VAL A 94 8.06 -9.91 -8.77
N CYS A 95 6.88 -10.05 -8.21
CA CYS A 95 6.71 -10.63 -6.89
C CYS A 95 5.59 -11.66 -6.90
N ASP A 96 5.59 -12.56 -5.92
CA ASP A 96 4.60 -13.63 -5.84
C ASP A 96 3.18 -13.08 -5.74
N SER A 97 2.99 -12.00 -5.00
CA SER A 97 1.67 -11.36 -4.86
C SER A 97 1.17 -10.81 -6.19
N TYR A 98 2.05 -10.15 -6.96
CA TYR A 98 1.70 -9.65 -8.29
C TYR A 98 1.38 -10.80 -9.25
N LYS A 99 2.19 -11.86 -9.25
CA LYS A 99 1.96 -13.04 -10.07
C LYS A 99 0.61 -13.68 -9.78
N LYS A 100 0.29 -13.87 -8.51
CA LYS A 100 -0.99 -14.44 -8.07
C LYS A 100 -2.16 -13.59 -8.54
N TRP A 101 -2.05 -12.28 -8.37
CA TRP A 101 -3.09 -11.35 -8.79
C TRP A 101 -3.29 -11.40 -10.32
N TYR A 102 -2.19 -11.35 -11.07
CA TYR A 102 -2.23 -11.39 -12.53
C TYR A 102 -2.80 -12.72 -13.05
N GLU A 103 -2.41 -13.83 -12.48
CA GLU A 103 -2.91 -15.16 -12.84
C GLU A 103 -4.40 -15.28 -12.56
N SER A 104 -4.90 -14.68 -11.48
CA SER A 104 -6.33 -14.70 -11.16
C SER A 104 -7.16 -13.94 -12.19
N LEU A 105 -6.60 -12.93 -12.85
CA LEU A 105 -7.26 -12.18 -13.91
C LEU A 105 -7.35 -12.97 -15.22
N SER A 106 -6.41 -13.86 -15.47
CA SER A 106 -6.32 -14.60 -16.74
C SER A 106 -6.98 -15.98 -16.69
N SER A 107 -7.51 -16.35 -15.55
CA SER A 107 -8.20 -17.65 -15.38
C SER A 107 -9.70 -17.58 -15.59
#